data_c3f19d6df8e89ecb45b25f637af8dcf5
#
_entry.id   c3f19d6df8e89ecb45b25f637af8dcf5
#
_cell.length_a   1.000
_cell.length_b   1.000
_cell.length_c   1.000
_cell.angle_alpha   90.00
_cell.angle_beta   90.00
_cell.angle_gamma   90.00
#
_symmetry.space_group_name_H-M   'P 1'
#
loop_
_entity.id
_entity.type
_entity.pdbx_description
1 polymer ?
#
loop_
_entity_poly.entity_id
_entity_poly.type
_entity_poly.pdbx_seq_one_letter_code
_entity_poly.pdbx_strand_id
1 'polypeptide(L)'
;MNKHRDGPVFALIKLNSGTERFTLCASNSKQQSAMAKPKKNPLDALELKPGQSIELLKALHIVTREGGINQDSRRKLKQVYHLTHFIEPLIEEVRKANAGGVYLVDHGAGKSYLGFILYDLFIKQQPEGAVVAGVETRQELVDKSSQLASELGFKNGMKFINLPVAQATEHPDLPDQVDIVTALHACNTATDDAISFGLKKQAKFMALVPCCQAEVATHLRKNKSSQLGKTSLVEMWRHPLHTREFGSQLTNVLRCLQLEAHGYQVTVTELVGWEHSMKNELIIAKKHQKSNPKAAQRLRDMLAELGLDGEEGLQKRFHVPA
;
A
#
# COMPACT_ATOMS: atom_id res chain seq x y z
N MET A 1 15.56 29.25 46.47
CA MET A 1 14.60 28.26 47.03
C MET A 1 14.79 26.98 46.27
N ASN A 2 15.32 25.97 46.96
CA ASN A 2 15.64 24.62 46.44
C ASN A 2 14.39 23.79 46.19
N LYS A 3 14.40 22.91 45.17
CA LYS A 3 13.84 21.57 45.23
C LYS A 3 14.52 20.66 44.17
N HIS A 4 15.26 19.76 44.69
CA HIS A 4 15.68 18.40 44.41
C HIS A 4 15.18 17.71 43.13
N ARG A 5 16.17 17.22 42.36
CA ARG A 5 16.10 16.12 41.41
C ARG A 5 16.55 14.86 42.11
N ASP A 6 15.73 13.84 42.18
CA ASP A 6 16.14 12.47 42.53
C ASP A 6 16.18 11.62 41.26
N GLY A 7 17.36 11.15 40.93
CA GLY A 7 17.62 10.14 39.92
C GLY A 7 17.88 8.78 40.61
N PRO A 8 17.61 7.65 39.94
CA PRO A 8 17.77 6.34 40.56
C PRO A 8 19.21 5.93 40.73
N VAL A 9 19.51 5.48 41.93
CA VAL A 9 20.82 4.98 42.40
C VAL A 9 20.97 3.51 41.96
N PHE A 10 22.02 3.22 41.19
CA PHE A 10 22.46 1.84 40.95
C PHE A 10 23.27 1.33 42.14
N ALA A 11 22.78 0.28 42.81
CA ALA A 11 23.50 -0.45 43.84
C ALA A 11 24.29 -1.61 43.22
N LEU A 12 25.61 -1.55 43.38
CA LEU A 12 26.52 -2.65 43.09
C LEU A 12 26.46 -3.69 44.19
N ILE A 13 26.10 -4.93 43.90
CA ILE A 13 26.23 -6.07 44.82
C ILE A 13 27.56 -6.80 44.52
N LYS A 14 28.44 -6.79 45.51
CA LYS A 14 29.64 -7.61 45.55
C LYS A 14 29.32 -9.07 45.81
N LEU A 15 29.84 -9.96 45.00
CA LEU A 15 29.93 -11.40 45.26
C LEU A 15 30.98 -11.70 46.30
N ASN A 16 30.62 -12.43 47.33
CA ASN A 16 31.57 -13.10 48.21
C ASN A 16 31.32 -14.61 48.22
N SER A 17 32.39 -15.34 48.06
CA SER A 17 32.48 -16.79 48.03
C SER A 17 32.30 -17.40 49.43
N GLY A 18 31.61 -18.54 49.53
CA GLY A 18 31.62 -19.35 50.76
C GLY A 18 30.78 -20.61 50.58
N THR A 19 31.46 -21.72 50.44
CA THR A 19 30.95 -23.08 50.47
C THR A 19 30.34 -23.46 51.80
N GLU A 20 29.11 -23.94 51.85
CA GLU A 20 28.66 -24.94 52.88
C GLU A 20 27.60 -25.89 52.28
N ARG A 21 27.90 -27.19 52.38
CA ARG A 21 27.02 -28.30 52.10
C ARG A 21 26.06 -28.49 53.25
N PHE A 22 24.76 -28.47 52.97
CA PHE A 22 23.78 -29.10 53.85
C PHE A 22 23.00 -30.16 53.04
N THR A 23 23.20 -31.41 53.47
CA THR A 23 22.43 -32.57 53.10
C THR A 23 21.16 -32.58 53.91
N LEU A 24 20.00 -32.58 53.36
CA LEU A 24 18.76 -32.90 54.04
C LEU A 24 17.93 -33.89 53.22
N CYS A 25 17.53 -34.91 53.90
CA CYS A 25 16.82 -36.11 53.47
C CYS A 25 15.47 -35.85 52.81
N ALA A 26 15.16 -36.82 51.99
CA ALA A 26 13.91 -37.03 51.31
C ALA A 26 12.69 -37.11 52.20
N SER A 27 11.59 -36.54 51.75
CA SER A 27 10.26 -37.08 52.04
C SER A 27 9.38 -36.96 50.79
N ASN A 28 8.95 -38.13 50.34
CA ASN A 28 7.95 -38.34 49.31
C ASN A 28 6.65 -37.55 49.59
N SER A 29 6.18 -36.77 48.61
CA SER A 29 4.71 -36.68 48.45
C SER A 29 4.34 -36.07 47.09
N LYS A 30 3.55 -36.82 46.35
CA LYS A 30 2.57 -36.43 45.35
C LYS A 30 3.11 -35.87 44.02
N GLN A 31 3.24 -36.77 43.05
CA GLN A 31 3.02 -36.50 41.65
C GLN A 31 1.67 -35.80 41.46
N GLN A 32 1.65 -34.48 41.43
CA GLN A 32 0.61 -33.75 40.75
C GLN A 32 1.00 -33.74 39.28
N SER A 33 0.24 -34.48 38.46
CA SER A 33 0.27 -34.43 37.02
C SER A 33 -0.01 -32.97 36.63
N ALA A 34 1.04 -32.26 36.20
CA ALA A 34 0.89 -30.98 35.55
C ALA A 34 0.07 -31.23 34.28
N MET A 35 -1.22 -30.95 34.30
CA MET A 35 -2.04 -30.85 33.10
C MET A 35 -1.35 -29.82 32.21
N ALA A 36 -0.76 -30.28 31.09
CA ALA A 36 -0.19 -29.45 30.08
C ALA A 36 -1.28 -28.45 29.63
N LYS A 37 -1.04 -27.17 29.83
CA LYS A 37 -1.92 -26.12 29.29
C LYS A 37 -2.15 -26.44 27.82
N PRO A 38 -3.39 -26.44 27.31
CA PRO A 38 -3.66 -26.71 25.92
C PRO A 38 -2.78 -25.77 25.09
N LYS A 39 -1.97 -26.32 24.18
CA LYS A 39 -1.20 -25.52 23.24
C LYS A 39 -2.22 -24.68 22.48
N LYS A 40 -2.22 -23.36 22.70
CA LYS A 40 -3.05 -22.42 21.91
C LYS A 40 -2.75 -22.73 20.46
N ASN A 41 -3.79 -22.97 19.67
CA ASN A 41 -3.65 -23.17 18.24
C ASN A 41 -2.88 -21.95 17.68
N PRO A 42 -1.77 -22.10 16.95
CA PRO A 42 -1.04 -20.98 16.40
C PRO A 42 -1.93 -20.03 15.58
N LEU A 43 -3.03 -20.54 15.02
CA LEU A 43 -4.05 -19.79 14.29
C LEU A 43 -4.88 -18.86 15.20
N ASP A 44 -5.08 -19.17 16.48
CA ASP A 44 -5.79 -18.31 17.43
C ASP A 44 -5.01 -17.03 17.78
N ALA A 45 -3.70 -17.02 17.51
CA ALA A 45 -2.83 -15.87 17.63
C ALA A 45 -2.83 -14.97 16.38
N LEU A 46 -3.51 -15.40 15.32
CA LEU A 46 -3.75 -14.63 14.12
C LEU A 46 -5.08 -13.91 14.29
N GLU A 47 -5.06 -12.60 14.29
CA GLU A 47 -6.26 -11.75 14.22
C GLU A 47 -6.84 -11.84 12.80
N LEU A 48 -7.34 -13.03 12.41
CA LEU A 48 -7.94 -13.24 11.09
C LEU A 48 -9.29 -12.53 11.01
N LYS A 49 -9.57 -11.92 9.88
CA LYS A 49 -10.89 -11.37 9.59
C LYS A 49 -11.90 -12.52 9.41
N PRO A 50 -13.17 -12.33 9.84
CA PRO A 50 -14.21 -13.34 9.64
C PRO A 50 -14.34 -13.75 8.17
N GLY A 51 -14.41 -15.04 7.89
CA GLY A 51 -14.56 -15.59 6.54
C GLY A 51 -13.29 -15.65 5.69
N GLN A 52 -12.14 -15.26 6.25
CA GLN A 52 -10.88 -15.31 5.53
C GLN A 52 -10.36 -16.74 5.36
N SER A 53 -9.90 -17.08 4.16
CA SER A 53 -9.35 -18.38 3.81
C SER A 53 -7.94 -18.57 4.37
N ILE A 54 -7.77 -19.58 5.24
CA ILE A 54 -6.45 -19.98 5.75
C ILE A 54 -5.61 -20.60 4.63
N GLU A 55 -6.23 -21.31 3.71
CA GLU A 55 -5.59 -21.92 2.53
C GLU A 55 -4.96 -20.82 1.66
N LEU A 56 -5.67 -19.71 1.43
CA LEU A 56 -5.12 -18.55 0.74
C LEU A 56 -3.90 -18.00 1.47
N LEU A 57 -3.96 -17.80 2.78
CA LEU A 57 -2.84 -17.27 3.56
C LEU A 57 -1.62 -18.19 3.55
N LYS A 58 -1.83 -19.51 3.52
CA LYS A 58 -0.76 -20.51 3.33
C LYS A 58 -0.16 -20.43 1.93
N ALA A 59 -0.98 -20.34 0.89
CA ALA A 59 -0.54 -20.23 -0.49
C ALA A 59 0.24 -18.94 -0.75
N LEU A 60 -0.15 -17.83 -0.13
CA LEU A 60 0.59 -16.58 -0.15
C LEU A 60 1.85 -16.57 0.75
N HIS A 61 2.17 -17.69 1.41
CA HIS A 61 3.27 -17.81 2.37
C HIS A 61 3.22 -16.79 3.52
N ILE A 62 2.04 -16.35 3.87
CA ILE A 62 1.79 -15.50 5.05
C ILE A 62 1.72 -16.36 6.30
N VAL A 63 1.12 -17.55 6.18
CA VAL A 63 1.03 -18.56 7.23
C VAL A 63 1.84 -19.79 6.78
N THR A 64 2.58 -20.43 7.70
CA THR A 64 3.29 -21.67 7.41
C THR A 64 2.30 -22.83 7.24
N ARG A 65 2.77 -23.95 6.71
CA ARG A 65 1.93 -25.17 6.56
C ARG A 65 1.33 -25.63 7.88
N GLU A 66 2.08 -25.45 8.97
CA GLU A 66 1.70 -25.82 10.34
C GLU A 66 0.81 -24.74 11.04
N GLY A 67 0.44 -23.67 10.33
CA GLY A 67 -0.41 -22.60 10.88
C GLY A 67 0.35 -21.50 11.62
N GLY A 68 1.68 -21.52 11.65
CA GLY A 68 2.52 -20.47 12.24
C GLY A 68 2.63 -19.23 11.35
N ILE A 69 2.98 -18.10 11.93
CA ILE A 69 3.30 -16.86 11.21
C ILE A 69 4.64 -16.32 11.71
N ASN A 70 5.57 -16.04 10.79
CA ASN A 70 6.80 -15.36 11.13
C ASN A 70 6.58 -13.84 11.26
N GLN A 71 7.57 -13.13 11.80
CA GLN A 71 7.45 -11.70 12.11
C GLN A 71 7.27 -10.84 10.85
N ASP A 72 7.96 -11.17 9.75
CA ASP A 72 7.86 -10.42 8.49
C ASP A 72 6.51 -10.64 7.81
N SER A 73 6.02 -11.87 7.81
CA SER A 73 4.69 -12.19 7.29
C SER A 73 3.58 -11.50 8.10
N ARG A 74 3.75 -11.42 9.43
CA ARG A 74 2.83 -10.67 10.31
C ARG A 74 2.80 -9.18 9.98
N ARG A 75 3.96 -8.57 9.73
CA ARG A 75 4.06 -7.16 9.32
C ARG A 75 3.36 -6.93 7.98
N LYS A 76 3.63 -7.78 6.99
CA LYS A 76 2.97 -7.70 5.67
C LYS A 76 1.46 -7.83 5.78
N LEU A 77 0.96 -8.79 6.55
CA LEU A 77 -0.47 -8.98 6.76
C LEU A 77 -1.11 -7.76 7.43
N LYS A 78 -0.47 -7.18 8.44
CA LYS A 78 -0.93 -5.94 9.06
C LYS A 78 -1.02 -4.78 8.06
N GLN A 79 -0.01 -4.59 7.20
CA GLN A 79 -0.02 -3.55 6.18
C GLN A 79 -1.17 -3.75 5.19
N VAL A 80 -1.37 -5.00 4.73
CA VAL A 80 -2.48 -5.30 3.81
C VAL A 80 -3.82 -5.10 4.50
N TYR A 81 -4.01 -5.57 5.73
CA TYR A 81 -5.25 -5.34 6.47
C TYR A 81 -5.53 -3.85 6.72
N HIS A 82 -4.49 -3.09 7.02
CA HIS A 82 -4.66 -1.66 7.19
C HIS A 82 -5.09 -1.00 5.88
N LEU A 83 -4.50 -1.37 4.75
CA LEU A 83 -4.93 -0.90 3.44
C LEU A 83 -6.35 -1.37 3.11
N THR A 84 -6.71 -2.63 3.42
CA THR A 84 -8.09 -3.11 3.21
C THR A 84 -9.12 -2.30 4.00
N HIS A 85 -8.76 -1.79 5.18
CA HIS A 85 -9.64 -0.91 5.96
C HIS A 85 -10.03 0.38 5.22
N PHE A 86 -9.12 0.94 4.42
CA PHE A 86 -9.43 2.10 3.58
C PHE A 86 -10.20 1.73 2.31
N ILE A 87 -9.99 0.53 1.76
CA ILE A 87 -10.63 0.10 0.51
C ILE A 87 -12.04 -0.48 0.76
N GLU A 88 -12.27 -1.13 1.89
CA GLU A 88 -13.57 -1.72 2.26
C GLU A 88 -14.74 -0.72 2.12
N PRO A 89 -14.68 0.53 2.67
CA PRO A 89 -15.75 1.51 2.49
C PRO A 89 -16.00 1.88 1.03
N LEU A 90 -14.95 1.89 0.19
CA LEU A 90 -15.08 2.19 -1.24
C LEU A 90 -15.82 1.06 -1.97
N ILE A 91 -15.49 -0.20 -1.65
CA ILE A 91 -16.19 -1.38 -2.16
C ILE A 91 -17.68 -1.34 -1.76
N GLU A 92 -17.97 -1.03 -0.49
CA GLU A 92 -19.33 -0.94 0.02
C GLU A 92 -20.13 0.19 -0.66
N GLU A 93 -19.50 1.32 -0.94
CA GLU A 93 -20.14 2.42 -1.65
C GLU A 93 -20.49 2.02 -3.11
N VAL A 94 -19.59 1.32 -3.80
CA VAL A 94 -19.86 0.80 -5.15
C VAL A 94 -21.00 -0.21 -5.11
N ARG A 95 -21.00 -1.17 -4.18
CA ARG A 95 -22.06 -2.19 -4.02
C ARG A 95 -23.44 -1.58 -3.82
N LYS A 96 -23.54 -0.52 -3.03
CA LYS A 96 -24.82 0.19 -2.81
C LYS A 96 -25.33 0.89 -4.07
N ALA A 97 -24.42 1.33 -4.93
CA ALA A 97 -24.76 2.05 -6.16
C ALA A 97 -24.94 1.15 -7.39
N ASN A 98 -24.37 -0.07 -7.36
CA ASN A 98 -24.31 -0.96 -8.52
C ASN A 98 -24.63 -2.40 -8.13
N ALA A 99 -25.77 -2.92 -8.61
CA ALA A 99 -26.20 -4.30 -8.37
C ALA A 99 -25.34 -5.35 -9.12
N GLY A 100 -24.57 -4.95 -10.13
CA GLY A 100 -23.74 -5.83 -10.97
C GLY A 100 -22.39 -6.26 -10.36
N GLY A 101 -22.15 -5.90 -9.09
CA GLY A 101 -20.88 -6.19 -8.43
C GLY A 101 -19.79 -5.13 -8.69
N VAL A 102 -18.62 -5.31 -8.07
CA VAL A 102 -17.50 -4.38 -8.12
C VAL A 102 -16.46 -4.84 -9.13
N TYR A 103 -16.04 -3.96 -10.02
CA TYR A 103 -14.89 -4.20 -10.89
C TYR A 103 -13.67 -3.41 -10.38
N LEU A 104 -12.69 -4.14 -9.83
CA LEU A 104 -11.46 -3.58 -9.28
C LEU A 104 -10.27 -3.96 -10.15
N VAL A 105 -9.41 -2.99 -10.48
CA VAL A 105 -8.15 -3.23 -11.19
C VAL A 105 -6.97 -2.88 -10.31
N ASP A 106 -6.07 -3.86 -10.07
CA ASP A 106 -4.86 -3.71 -9.28
C ASP A 106 -3.63 -3.64 -10.21
N HIS A 107 -3.01 -2.46 -10.26
CA HIS A 107 -1.88 -2.18 -11.13
C HIS A 107 -0.55 -2.44 -10.45
N GLY A 108 0.37 -3.11 -11.17
CA GLY A 108 1.63 -3.57 -10.61
C GLY A 108 1.40 -4.64 -9.56
N ALA A 109 0.44 -5.52 -9.82
CA ALA A 109 -0.09 -6.47 -8.86
C ALA A 109 0.98 -7.38 -8.22
N GLY A 110 2.11 -7.61 -8.90
CA GLY A 110 3.16 -8.47 -8.41
C GLY A 110 2.66 -9.90 -8.15
N LYS A 111 2.76 -10.35 -6.90
CA LYS A 111 2.15 -11.62 -6.45
C LYS A 111 0.66 -11.47 -6.09
N SER A 112 0.08 -10.33 -6.38
CA SER A 112 -1.33 -9.99 -6.13
C SER A 112 -1.83 -10.24 -4.69
N TYR A 113 -0.97 -10.03 -3.69
CA TYR A 113 -1.39 -10.18 -2.28
C TYR A 113 -2.63 -9.36 -1.96
N LEU A 114 -2.65 -8.08 -2.39
CA LEU A 114 -3.78 -7.19 -2.17
C LEU A 114 -5.02 -7.72 -2.91
N GLY A 115 -4.89 -8.02 -4.20
CA GLY A 115 -5.99 -8.51 -5.02
C GLY A 115 -6.63 -9.77 -4.44
N PHE A 116 -5.83 -10.77 -4.05
CA PHE A 116 -6.32 -12.00 -3.44
C PHE A 116 -7.05 -11.75 -2.11
N ILE A 117 -6.50 -10.90 -1.24
CA ILE A 117 -7.11 -10.63 0.07
C ILE A 117 -8.40 -9.82 -0.10
N LEU A 118 -8.45 -8.84 -1.01
CA LEU A 118 -9.67 -8.10 -1.31
C LEU A 118 -10.76 -9.01 -1.89
N TYR A 119 -10.38 -9.91 -2.81
CA TYR A 119 -11.31 -10.87 -3.37
C TYR A 119 -11.87 -11.80 -2.31
N ASP A 120 -10.99 -12.42 -1.51
CA ASP A 120 -11.37 -13.36 -0.46
C ASP A 120 -12.30 -12.75 0.60
N LEU A 121 -12.00 -11.52 1.04
CA LEU A 121 -12.75 -10.88 2.11
C LEU A 121 -14.05 -10.20 1.66
N PHE A 122 -14.06 -9.59 0.46
CA PHE A 122 -15.12 -8.64 0.12
C PHE A 122 -15.84 -8.94 -1.20
N ILE A 123 -15.23 -9.71 -2.12
CA ILE A 123 -15.71 -9.81 -3.50
C ILE A 123 -16.26 -11.19 -3.83
N LYS A 124 -15.67 -12.26 -3.31
CA LYS A 124 -16.08 -13.66 -3.65
C LYS A 124 -17.55 -13.99 -3.34
N GLN A 125 -18.19 -13.23 -2.46
CA GLN A 125 -19.59 -13.43 -2.07
C GLN A 125 -20.55 -12.47 -2.82
N GLN A 126 -20.04 -11.65 -3.73
CA GLN A 126 -20.83 -10.74 -4.51
C GLN A 126 -21.47 -11.45 -5.73
N PRO A 127 -22.47 -10.82 -6.38
CA PRO A 127 -23.08 -11.35 -7.59
C PRO A 127 -22.09 -11.64 -8.70
N GLU A 128 -22.47 -12.47 -9.65
CA GLU A 128 -21.72 -12.67 -10.89
C GLU A 128 -21.44 -11.32 -11.57
N GLY A 129 -20.18 -11.11 -11.98
CA GLY A 129 -19.74 -9.84 -12.55
C GLY A 129 -18.79 -9.05 -11.64
N ALA A 130 -18.72 -9.37 -10.34
CA ALA A 130 -17.71 -8.81 -9.45
C ALA A 130 -16.34 -9.42 -9.75
N VAL A 131 -15.35 -8.57 -10.06
CA VAL A 131 -14.04 -8.98 -10.55
C VAL A 131 -12.91 -8.20 -9.89
N VAL A 132 -11.81 -8.89 -9.57
CA VAL A 132 -10.49 -8.31 -9.34
C VAL A 132 -9.58 -8.66 -10.51
N ALA A 133 -9.11 -7.65 -11.24
CA ALA A 133 -8.16 -7.83 -12.34
C ALA A 133 -6.77 -7.32 -11.91
N GLY A 134 -5.77 -8.19 -11.90
CA GLY A 134 -4.37 -7.83 -11.64
C GLY A 134 -3.61 -7.59 -12.94
N VAL A 135 -2.98 -6.41 -13.08
CA VAL A 135 -2.12 -6.07 -14.22
C VAL A 135 -0.67 -6.13 -13.76
N GLU A 136 0.15 -6.94 -14.42
CA GLU A 136 1.56 -7.17 -14.08
C GLU A 136 2.39 -7.43 -15.33
N THR A 137 3.60 -6.85 -15.39
CA THR A 137 4.51 -6.99 -16.55
C THR A 137 5.26 -8.31 -16.59
N ARG A 138 5.45 -8.97 -15.44
CA ARG A 138 6.21 -10.21 -15.31
C ARG A 138 5.30 -11.41 -15.53
N GLN A 139 5.45 -12.06 -16.70
CA GLN A 139 4.64 -13.23 -17.08
C GLN A 139 4.63 -14.32 -16.01
N GLU A 140 5.79 -14.60 -15.42
CA GLU A 140 5.91 -15.63 -14.37
C GLU A 140 5.02 -15.38 -13.15
N LEU A 141 4.74 -14.11 -12.82
CA LEU A 141 3.87 -13.74 -11.70
C LEU A 141 2.39 -13.82 -12.09
N VAL A 142 2.09 -13.45 -13.34
CA VAL A 142 0.74 -13.63 -13.91
C VAL A 142 0.36 -15.09 -13.93
N ASP A 143 1.25 -15.97 -14.41
CA ASP A 143 1.01 -17.43 -14.48
C ASP A 143 0.79 -18.02 -13.08
N LYS A 144 1.67 -17.68 -12.12
CA LYS A 144 1.55 -18.15 -10.73
C LYS A 144 0.26 -17.67 -10.07
N SER A 145 -0.13 -16.40 -10.31
CA SER A 145 -1.36 -15.84 -9.74
C SER A 145 -2.60 -16.48 -10.39
N SER A 146 -2.59 -16.72 -11.70
CA SER A 146 -3.66 -17.40 -12.42
C SER A 146 -3.83 -18.83 -11.95
N GLN A 147 -2.71 -19.56 -11.77
CA GLN A 147 -2.71 -20.91 -11.23
C GLN A 147 -3.31 -20.93 -9.81
N LEU A 148 -2.83 -20.04 -8.92
CA LEU A 148 -3.31 -19.93 -7.55
C LEU A 148 -4.81 -19.62 -7.49
N ALA A 149 -5.28 -18.69 -8.31
CA ALA A 149 -6.72 -18.38 -8.39
C ALA A 149 -7.54 -19.61 -8.83
N SER A 150 -7.02 -20.41 -9.76
CA SER A 150 -7.67 -21.65 -10.18
C SER A 150 -7.72 -22.70 -9.05
N GLU A 151 -6.60 -22.89 -8.34
CA GLU A 151 -6.49 -23.85 -7.20
C GLU A 151 -7.44 -23.49 -6.04
N LEU A 152 -7.65 -22.17 -5.81
CA LEU A 152 -8.56 -21.68 -4.76
C LEU A 152 -10.02 -21.54 -5.21
N GLY A 153 -10.34 -21.89 -6.46
CA GLY A 153 -11.69 -21.72 -7.01
C GLY A 153 -12.09 -20.27 -7.29
N PHE A 154 -11.13 -19.35 -7.42
CA PHE A 154 -11.36 -17.91 -7.64
C PHE A 154 -11.35 -17.49 -9.12
N LYS A 155 -11.18 -18.46 -10.03
CA LYS A 155 -11.00 -18.25 -11.48
C LYS A 155 -12.10 -17.37 -12.13
N ASN A 156 -13.34 -17.44 -11.65
CA ASN A 156 -14.44 -16.69 -12.25
C ASN A 156 -14.43 -15.19 -11.85
N GLY A 157 -13.84 -14.86 -10.71
CA GLY A 157 -13.83 -13.48 -10.19
C GLY A 157 -12.44 -12.86 -10.09
N MET A 158 -11.38 -13.60 -10.45
CA MET A 158 -10.02 -13.05 -10.52
C MET A 158 -9.43 -13.27 -11.91
N LYS A 159 -8.88 -12.20 -12.48
CA LYS A 159 -8.20 -12.19 -13.77
C LYS A 159 -6.79 -11.63 -13.62
N PHE A 160 -5.85 -12.14 -14.41
CA PHE A 160 -4.48 -11.62 -14.41
C PHE A 160 -4.05 -11.37 -15.85
N ILE A 161 -3.53 -10.18 -16.10
CA ILE A 161 -3.22 -9.69 -17.44
C ILE A 161 -1.75 -9.30 -17.48
N ASN A 162 -1.01 -9.90 -18.44
CA ASN A 162 0.41 -9.62 -18.63
C ASN A 162 0.60 -8.47 -19.59
N LEU A 163 0.76 -7.26 -19.05
CA LEU A 163 1.17 -6.10 -19.84
C LEU A 163 1.65 -4.94 -18.97
N PRO A 164 2.38 -3.97 -19.58
CA PRO A 164 2.68 -2.72 -18.93
C PRO A 164 1.40 -1.94 -18.61
N VAL A 165 1.37 -1.29 -17.43
CA VAL A 165 0.22 -0.48 -16.97
C VAL A 165 -0.20 0.56 -18.02
N ALA A 166 0.76 1.20 -18.69
CA ALA A 166 0.49 2.18 -19.73
C ALA A 166 -0.35 1.64 -20.91
N GLN A 167 -0.33 0.33 -21.16
CA GLN A 167 -1.08 -0.33 -22.24
C GLN A 167 -2.43 -0.89 -21.77
N ALA A 168 -2.70 -0.90 -20.47
CA ALA A 168 -3.90 -1.50 -19.89
C ALA A 168 -5.20 -0.84 -20.36
N THR A 169 -5.16 0.44 -20.72
CA THR A 169 -6.34 1.20 -21.11
C THR A 169 -7.07 0.62 -22.33
N GLU A 170 -6.32 0.14 -23.32
CA GLU A 170 -6.84 -0.35 -24.60
C GLU A 170 -7.07 -1.88 -24.59
N HIS A 171 -6.82 -2.56 -23.46
CA HIS A 171 -6.88 -4.01 -23.43
C HIS A 171 -8.35 -4.50 -23.45
N PRO A 172 -8.71 -5.45 -24.35
CA PRO A 172 -10.10 -5.88 -24.55
C PRO A 172 -10.71 -6.60 -23.35
N ASP A 173 -9.90 -7.21 -22.48
CA ASP A 173 -10.40 -7.91 -21.28
C ASP A 173 -10.72 -6.97 -20.13
N LEU A 174 -10.41 -5.67 -20.26
CA LEU A 174 -10.74 -4.65 -19.28
C LEU A 174 -11.93 -3.81 -19.77
N PRO A 175 -12.97 -3.61 -18.94
CA PRO A 175 -14.16 -2.87 -19.34
C PRO A 175 -13.85 -1.39 -19.59
N ASP A 176 -14.76 -0.70 -20.29
CA ASP A 176 -14.65 0.74 -20.56
C ASP A 176 -14.74 1.59 -19.29
N GLN A 177 -15.42 1.09 -18.27
CA GLN A 177 -15.49 1.72 -16.95
C GLN A 177 -15.09 0.73 -15.87
N VAL A 178 -14.33 1.22 -14.89
CA VAL A 178 -13.94 0.45 -13.70
C VAL A 178 -14.40 1.18 -12.45
N ASP A 179 -14.72 0.45 -11.40
CA ASP A 179 -15.15 1.08 -10.16
C ASP A 179 -13.98 1.54 -9.31
N ILE A 180 -12.99 0.68 -9.12
CA ILE A 180 -11.86 0.93 -8.22
C ILE A 180 -10.55 0.61 -8.93
N VAL A 181 -9.59 1.52 -8.85
CA VAL A 181 -8.19 1.28 -9.25
C VAL A 181 -7.33 1.27 -7.99
N THR A 182 -6.53 0.23 -7.83
CA THR A 182 -5.50 0.14 -6.80
C THR A 182 -4.12 0.07 -7.42
N ALA A 183 -3.13 0.66 -6.75
CA ALA A 183 -1.72 0.56 -7.11
C ALA A 183 -0.87 0.57 -5.83
N LEU A 184 -0.65 -0.64 -5.28
CA LEU A 184 0.22 -0.86 -4.14
C LEU A 184 1.61 -1.22 -4.64
N HIS A 185 2.59 -0.37 -4.42
CA HIS A 185 3.96 -0.58 -4.91
C HIS A 185 4.14 -0.53 -6.44
N ALA A 186 3.29 0.17 -7.16
CA ALA A 186 3.56 0.58 -8.53
C ALA A 186 4.67 1.63 -8.52
N CYS A 187 5.91 1.18 -8.77
CA CYS A 187 7.10 2.03 -8.61
C CYS A 187 7.23 3.06 -9.72
N ASN A 188 7.80 4.21 -9.38
CA ASN A 188 8.12 5.31 -10.29
C ASN A 188 6.90 5.74 -11.13
N THR A 189 7.01 5.72 -12.46
CA THR A 189 5.96 6.16 -13.38
C THR A 189 4.76 5.22 -13.46
N ALA A 190 4.87 3.98 -13.00
CA ALA A 190 3.75 3.05 -13.01
C ALA A 190 2.55 3.51 -12.14
N THR A 191 2.80 4.31 -11.10
CA THR A 191 1.71 4.98 -10.35
C THR A 191 0.99 6.02 -11.23
N ASP A 192 1.74 6.77 -12.04
CA ASP A 192 1.17 7.79 -12.94
C ASP A 192 0.39 7.12 -14.07
N ASP A 193 0.88 5.98 -14.57
CA ASP A 193 0.18 5.17 -15.57
C ASP A 193 -1.13 4.60 -14.99
N ALA A 194 -1.14 4.16 -13.72
CA ALA A 194 -2.35 3.74 -13.02
C ALA A 194 -3.36 4.89 -12.84
N ILE A 195 -2.88 6.10 -12.53
CA ILE A 195 -3.72 7.31 -12.50
C ILE A 195 -4.31 7.58 -13.88
N SER A 196 -3.48 7.59 -14.92
CA SER A 196 -3.92 7.81 -16.31
C SER A 196 -4.97 6.79 -16.74
N PHE A 197 -4.75 5.50 -16.42
CA PHE A 197 -5.74 4.44 -16.63
C PHE A 197 -7.06 4.75 -15.91
N GLY A 198 -7.00 5.03 -14.61
CA GLY A 198 -8.20 5.33 -13.80
C GLY A 198 -8.97 6.55 -14.32
N LEU A 199 -8.27 7.59 -14.80
CA LEU A 199 -8.89 8.77 -15.40
C LEU A 199 -9.59 8.42 -16.71
N LYS A 200 -8.97 7.65 -17.60
CA LYS A 200 -9.54 7.22 -18.89
C LYS A 200 -10.70 6.26 -18.70
N LYS A 201 -10.59 5.30 -17.80
CA LYS A 201 -11.65 4.33 -17.45
C LYS A 201 -12.69 4.90 -16.48
N GLN A 202 -12.65 6.20 -16.19
CA GLN A 202 -13.59 6.93 -15.33
C GLN A 202 -13.82 6.26 -13.97
N ALA A 203 -12.74 5.75 -13.36
CA ALA A 203 -12.80 5.07 -12.09
C ALA A 203 -13.52 5.91 -11.03
N LYS A 204 -14.43 5.31 -10.29
CA LYS A 204 -15.11 6.00 -9.16
C LYS A 204 -14.13 6.29 -8.02
N PHE A 205 -13.21 5.35 -7.80
CA PHE A 205 -12.22 5.44 -6.73
C PHE A 205 -10.84 5.03 -7.21
N MET A 206 -9.81 5.67 -6.65
CA MET A 206 -8.43 5.23 -6.76
C MET A 206 -7.81 5.18 -5.37
N ALA A 207 -7.07 4.11 -5.06
CA ALA A 207 -6.29 3.96 -3.84
C ALA A 207 -4.84 3.62 -4.20
N LEU A 208 -3.95 4.59 -4.00
CA LEU A 208 -2.59 4.58 -4.52
C LEU A 208 -1.60 4.68 -3.37
N VAL A 209 -0.60 3.78 -3.34
CA VAL A 209 0.51 3.81 -2.38
C VAL A 209 1.82 3.97 -3.16
N PRO A 210 2.22 5.21 -3.45
CA PRO A 210 3.45 5.50 -4.16
C PRO A 210 4.66 5.20 -3.26
N CYS A 211 5.59 4.37 -3.74
CA CYS A 211 6.74 3.95 -2.93
C CYS A 211 8.07 4.54 -3.36
N CYS A 212 8.32 4.73 -4.64
CA CYS A 212 9.56 5.29 -5.16
C CYS A 212 9.32 6.03 -6.46
N GLN A 213 9.76 7.27 -6.51
CA GLN A 213 9.70 8.14 -7.68
C GLN A 213 10.99 8.94 -7.78
N ALA A 214 11.55 9.01 -8.98
CA ALA A 214 12.82 9.69 -9.22
C ALA A 214 12.76 10.69 -10.40
N GLU A 215 11.69 10.67 -11.18
CA GLU A 215 11.56 11.46 -12.41
C GLU A 215 11.60 12.96 -12.10
N VAL A 216 10.74 13.45 -11.22
CA VAL A 216 10.72 14.87 -10.80
C VAL A 216 12.07 15.30 -10.20
N ALA A 217 12.66 14.49 -9.32
CA ALA A 217 13.98 14.77 -8.75
C ALA A 217 15.07 14.89 -9.82
N THR A 218 14.97 14.13 -10.91
CA THR A 218 15.91 14.19 -12.02
C THR A 218 15.74 15.48 -12.82
N HIS A 219 14.51 15.89 -13.09
CA HIS A 219 14.23 17.17 -13.76
C HIS A 219 14.66 18.37 -12.92
N LEU A 220 14.39 18.39 -11.61
CA LEU A 220 14.84 19.46 -10.71
C LEU A 220 16.36 19.62 -10.71
N ARG A 221 17.14 18.53 -10.77
CA ARG A 221 18.60 18.60 -10.86
C ARG A 221 19.10 19.20 -12.17
N LYS A 222 18.41 18.91 -13.26
CA LYS A 222 18.77 19.42 -14.60
C LYS A 222 18.36 20.89 -14.76
N ASN A 223 17.25 21.31 -14.16
CA ASN A 223 16.59 22.58 -14.41
C ASN A 223 16.95 23.66 -13.38
N LYS A 224 18.26 23.98 -13.29
CA LYS A 224 18.77 25.02 -12.37
C LYS A 224 18.32 26.44 -12.71
N SER A 225 17.78 26.69 -13.91
CA SER A 225 17.31 27.98 -14.40
C SER A 225 15.84 28.27 -14.09
N SER A 226 15.12 27.36 -13.43
CA SER A 226 13.74 27.56 -13.01
C SER A 226 13.56 28.79 -12.10
N GLN A 227 12.36 29.33 -12.04
CA GLN A 227 12.02 30.46 -11.14
C GLN A 227 12.38 30.15 -9.69
N LEU A 228 12.05 28.95 -9.21
CA LEU A 228 12.40 28.47 -7.88
C LEU A 228 13.91 28.30 -7.67
N GLY A 229 14.67 27.99 -8.72
CA GLY A 229 16.13 27.92 -8.68
C GLY A 229 16.81 29.25 -8.36
N LYS A 230 16.09 30.37 -8.52
CA LYS A 230 16.54 31.73 -8.17
C LYS A 230 16.16 32.16 -6.75
N THR A 231 15.42 31.34 -6.02
CA THR A 231 15.01 31.62 -4.63
C THR A 231 15.86 30.79 -3.66
N SER A 232 15.78 31.14 -2.35
CA SER A 232 16.42 30.35 -1.29
C SER A 232 15.92 28.90 -1.20
N LEU A 233 14.78 28.60 -1.80
CA LEU A 233 14.24 27.24 -1.86
C LEU A 233 15.12 26.28 -2.67
N VAL A 234 16.05 26.76 -3.47
CA VAL A 234 17.06 25.92 -4.16
C VAL A 234 17.84 25.04 -3.20
N GLU A 235 17.98 25.43 -1.95
CA GLU A 235 18.64 24.62 -0.92
C GLU A 235 17.93 23.28 -0.66
N MET A 236 16.62 23.19 -0.95
CA MET A 236 15.85 21.95 -0.78
C MET A 236 16.32 20.81 -1.70
N TRP A 237 16.99 21.12 -2.80
CA TRP A 237 17.54 20.11 -3.74
C TRP A 237 19.03 20.29 -4.03
N ARG A 238 19.74 20.97 -3.13
CA ARG A 238 21.19 21.13 -3.24
C ARG A 238 21.96 19.81 -3.06
N HIS A 239 21.50 18.98 -2.11
CA HIS A 239 22.09 17.68 -1.81
C HIS A 239 21.29 16.54 -2.44
N PRO A 240 21.94 15.47 -2.96
CA PRO A 240 21.25 14.36 -3.62
C PRO A 240 20.13 13.71 -2.78
N LEU A 241 20.36 13.56 -1.48
CA LEU A 241 19.34 13.03 -0.56
C LEU A 241 18.12 13.95 -0.49
N HIS A 242 18.36 15.24 -0.24
CA HIS A 242 17.27 16.23 -0.17
C HIS A 242 16.51 16.31 -1.48
N THR A 243 17.21 16.33 -2.63
CA THR A 243 16.57 16.33 -3.95
C THR A 243 15.65 15.13 -4.14
N ARG A 244 16.09 13.93 -3.72
CA ARG A 244 15.29 12.73 -3.84
C ARG A 244 14.03 12.81 -3.00
N GLU A 245 14.14 13.21 -1.73
CA GLU A 245 12.99 13.29 -0.82
C GLU A 245 12.02 14.40 -1.24
N PHE A 246 12.53 15.60 -1.56
CA PHE A 246 11.72 16.70 -2.06
C PHE A 246 11.03 16.35 -3.38
N GLY A 247 11.75 15.77 -4.36
CA GLY A 247 11.19 15.33 -5.62
C GLY A 247 10.12 14.23 -5.45
N SER A 248 10.30 13.35 -4.45
CA SER A 248 9.31 12.32 -4.12
C SER A 248 8.01 12.94 -3.60
N GLN A 249 8.09 13.84 -2.63
CA GLN A 249 6.91 14.55 -2.10
C GLN A 249 6.24 15.38 -3.19
N LEU A 250 7.02 16.15 -3.94
CA LEU A 250 6.51 16.98 -5.02
C LEU A 250 5.75 16.17 -6.07
N THR A 251 6.26 14.96 -6.43
CA THR A 251 5.57 14.05 -7.34
C THR A 251 4.17 13.71 -6.83
N ASN A 252 4.03 13.43 -5.53
CA ASN A 252 2.73 13.10 -4.95
C ASN A 252 1.79 14.32 -4.91
N VAL A 253 2.31 15.51 -4.64
CA VAL A 253 1.53 16.76 -4.72
C VAL A 253 1.01 16.99 -6.14
N LEU A 254 1.85 16.79 -7.17
CA LEU A 254 1.44 16.91 -8.58
C LEU A 254 0.36 15.88 -8.94
N ARG A 255 0.47 14.62 -8.46
CA ARG A 255 -0.56 13.58 -8.61
C ARG A 255 -1.89 13.98 -7.98
N CYS A 256 -1.86 14.51 -6.75
CA CYS A 256 -3.06 15.00 -6.08
C CYS A 256 -3.72 16.14 -6.87
N LEU A 257 -2.95 17.12 -7.32
CA LEU A 257 -3.46 18.22 -8.15
C LEU A 257 -4.04 17.74 -9.48
N GLN A 258 -3.41 16.74 -10.12
CA GLN A 258 -3.94 16.13 -11.34
C GLN A 258 -5.30 15.47 -11.07
N LEU A 259 -5.41 14.66 -10.03
CA LEU A 259 -6.66 14.02 -9.64
C LEU A 259 -7.75 15.06 -9.32
N GLU A 260 -7.41 16.11 -8.55
CA GLU A 260 -8.33 17.21 -8.27
C GLU A 260 -8.77 17.93 -9.55
N ALA A 261 -7.83 18.20 -10.49
CA ALA A 261 -8.14 18.84 -11.77
C ALA A 261 -9.17 18.02 -12.58
N HIS A 262 -9.07 16.70 -12.52
CA HIS A 262 -10.02 15.76 -13.11
C HIS A 262 -11.29 15.54 -12.28
N GLY A 263 -11.52 16.34 -11.23
CA GLY A 263 -12.75 16.38 -10.45
C GLY A 263 -12.84 15.31 -9.36
N TYR A 264 -11.72 14.78 -8.92
CA TYR A 264 -11.68 13.90 -7.75
C TYR A 264 -11.52 14.71 -6.46
N GLN A 265 -12.19 14.27 -5.42
CA GLN A 265 -11.86 14.65 -4.05
C GLN A 265 -10.72 13.77 -3.59
N VAL A 266 -9.61 14.39 -3.15
CA VAL A 266 -8.39 13.68 -2.76
C VAL A 266 -8.20 13.73 -1.26
N THR A 267 -7.89 12.59 -0.67
CA THR A 267 -7.46 12.46 0.74
C THR A 267 -6.09 11.82 0.75
N VAL A 268 -5.16 12.44 1.48
CA VAL A 268 -3.82 11.91 1.70
C VAL A 268 -3.69 11.54 3.16
N THR A 269 -3.25 10.33 3.44
CA THR A 269 -3.05 9.81 4.80
C THR A 269 -1.86 8.87 4.88
N GLU A 270 -1.48 8.49 6.09
CA GLU A 270 -0.47 7.46 6.31
C GLU A 270 -1.09 6.06 6.25
N LEU A 271 -0.41 5.15 5.55
CA LEU A 271 -0.82 3.74 5.49
C LEU A 271 -0.48 2.97 6.76
N VAL A 272 0.69 3.23 7.36
CA VAL A 272 1.17 2.60 8.61
C VAL A 272 1.99 3.61 9.40
N GLY A 273 2.21 3.40 10.70
CA GLY A 273 3.01 4.32 11.52
C GLY A 273 4.47 4.47 11.01
N TRP A 274 5.07 5.60 11.30
CA TRP A 274 6.43 5.99 10.88
C TRP A 274 7.51 4.95 11.22
N GLU A 275 7.34 4.24 12.32
CA GLU A 275 8.24 3.19 12.78
C GLU A 275 8.32 1.99 11.81
N HIS A 276 7.41 1.90 10.84
CA HIS A 276 7.32 0.76 9.94
C HIS A 276 7.77 1.07 8.50
N SER A 277 7.65 2.31 8.05
CA SER A 277 8.09 2.73 6.71
C SER A 277 8.14 4.25 6.58
N MET A 278 9.22 4.77 6.02
CA MET A 278 9.34 6.19 5.64
C MET A 278 8.53 6.54 4.38
N LYS A 279 8.17 5.54 3.56
CA LYS A 279 7.35 5.69 2.34
C LYS A 279 6.01 5.04 2.57
N ASN A 280 5.10 5.83 3.08
CA ASN A 280 3.92 5.39 3.80
C ASN A 280 2.67 6.17 3.40
N GLU A 281 2.76 6.95 2.34
CA GLU A 281 1.67 7.78 1.88
C GLU A 281 0.62 6.95 1.13
N LEU A 282 -0.64 7.12 1.52
CA LEU A 282 -1.81 6.60 0.82
C LEU A 282 -2.62 7.76 0.26
N ILE A 283 -2.79 7.77 -1.05
CA ILE A 283 -3.63 8.72 -1.78
C ILE A 283 -4.94 8.02 -2.12
N ILE A 284 -6.05 8.52 -1.59
CA ILE A 284 -7.41 8.06 -1.92
C ILE A 284 -8.09 9.16 -2.72
N ALA A 285 -8.56 8.82 -3.91
CA ALA A 285 -9.28 9.74 -4.78
C ALA A 285 -10.70 9.20 -5.04
N LYS A 286 -11.70 10.05 -4.80
CA LYS A 286 -13.12 9.77 -5.04
C LYS A 286 -13.65 10.70 -6.11
N LYS A 287 -14.21 10.14 -7.19
CA LYS A 287 -14.85 10.94 -8.25
C LYS A 287 -16.02 11.74 -7.67
N HIS A 288 -15.96 13.05 -7.79
CA HIS A 288 -16.96 13.95 -7.21
C HIS A 288 -17.67 14.80 -8.28
N GLN A 289 -16.90 15.28 -9.27
CA GLN A 289 -17.43 16.15 -10.33
C GLN A 289 -16.68 15.91 -11.64
N LYS A 290 -17.12 16.57 -12.74
CA LYS A 290 -16.51 16.36 -14.06
C LYS A 290 -15.07 16.86 -14.11
N SER A 291 -14.81 18.07 -13.62
CA SER A 291 -13.48 18.71 -13.61
C SER A 291 -13.41 19.81 -12.56
N ASN A 292 -12.20 20.25 -12.22
CA ASN A 292 -11.94 21.39 -11.33
C ASN A 292 -10.91 22.35 -11.97
N PRO A 293 -11.37 23.40 -12.65
CA PRO A 293 -10.49 24.35 -13.33
C PRO A 293 -9.49 25.05 -12.40
N LYS A 294 -9.86 25.31 -11.13
CA LYS A 294 -8.97 25.93 -10.16
C LYS A 294 -7.78 25.01 -9.79
N ALA A 295 -8.03 23.71 -9.64
CA ALA A 295 -6.97 22.74 -9.42
C ALA A 295 -6.10 22.57 -10.67
N ALA A 296 -6.71 22.55 -11.86
CA ALA A 296 -6.00 22.54 -13.14
C ALA A 296 -5.05 23.74 -13.28
N GLN A 297 -5.48 24.94 -12.88
CA GLN A 297 -4.61 26.12 -12.90
C GLN A 297 -3.46 25.98 -11.90
N ARG A 298 -3.71 25.57 -10.66
CA ARG A 298 -2.65 25.34 -9.67
C ARG A 298 -1.61 24.33 -10.14
N LEU A 299 -2.04 23.27 -10.84
CA LEU A 299 -1.12 22.28 -11.40
C LEU A 299 -0.22 22.91 -12.49
N ARG A 300 -0.80 23.68 -13.42
CA ARG A 300 -0.03 24.39 -14.45
C ARG A 300 0.96 25.38 -13.85
N ASP A 301 0.52 26.19 -12.90
CA ASP A 301 1.36 27.20 -12.24
C ASP A 301 2.56 26.52 -11.53
N MET A 302 2.30 25.42 -10.81
CA MET A 302 3.35 24.67 -10.13
C MET A 302 4.36 24.04 -11.11
N LEU A 303 3.89 23.47 -12.23
CA LEU A 303 4.78 22.94 -13.25
C LEU A 303 5.67 24.03 -13.88
N ALA A 304 5.08 25.21 -14.17
CA ALA A 304 5.79 26.35 -14.72
C ALA A 304 6.83 26.93 -13.74
N GLU A 305 6.46 27.17 -12.47
CA GLU A 305 7.36 27.68 -11.45
C GLU A 305 8.58 26.75 -11.22
N LEU A 306 8.35 25.46 -11.32
CA LEU A 306 9.40 24.43 -11.20
C LEU A 306 10.20 24.23 -12.48
N GLY A 307 9.78 24.84 -13.60
CA GLY A 307 10.37 24.63 -14.93
C GLY A 307 10.18 23.20 -15.42
N LEU A 308 9.05 22.59 -15.08
CA LEU A 308 8.67 21.23 -15.47
C LEU A 308 7.67 21.20 -16.64
N ASP A 309 7.35 22.35 -17.23
CA ASP A 309 6.37 22.56 -18.30
C ASP A 309 6.95 22.63 -19.72
N GLY A 310 8.29 22.53 -19.88
CA GLY A 310 8.97 22.55 -21.17
C GLY A 310 8.72 21.30 -22.04
N GLU A 311 9.26 21.27 -23.27
CA GLU A 311 9.09 20.15 -24.23
C GLU A 311 9.57 18.81 -23.66
N GLU A 312 10.66 18.81 -22.89
CA GLU A 312 11.16 17.65 -22.13
C GLU A 312 10.54 17.57 -20.72
N GLY A 313 9.53 18.39 -20.45
CA GLY A 313 8.89 18.51 -19.17
C GLY A 313 7.88 17.40 -18.86
N LEU A 314 7.23 17.55 -17.72
CA LEU A 314 6.33 16.55 -17.19
C LEU A 314 4.84 16.81 -17.47
N GLN A 315 4.52 17.78 -18.36
CA GLN A 315 3.11 18.10 -18.68
C GLN A 315 2.34 16.92 -19.31
N LYS A 316 3.03 16.05 -20.06
CA LYS A 316 2.40 14.82 -20.58
C LYS A 316 2.09 13.82 -19.49
N ARG A 317 2.88 13.84 -18.41
CA ARG A 317 2.71 13.00 -17.23
C ARG A 317 1.57 13.51 -16.34
N PHE A 318 1.60 14.81 -16.03
CA PHE A 318 0.62 15.48 -15.18
C PHE A 318 -0.33 16.33 -16.03
N HIS A 319 -1.09 15.66 -16.91
CA HIS A 319 -2.03 16.34 -17.80
C HIS A 319 -3.28 16.82 -17.04
N VAL A 320 -3.88 17.89 -17.56
CA VAL A 320 -5.15 18.45 -17.07
C VAL A 320 -6.28 18.13 -18.05
N PRO A 321 -7.55 18.17 -17.61
CA PRO A 321 -8.68 18.09 -18.53
C PRO A 321 -8.63 19.21 -19.58
N ALA A 322 -9.04 18.87 -20.79
CA ALA A 322 -9.21 19.86 -21.87
C ALA A 322 -10.28 20.89 -21.54
#